data_638b47ff864deba340cd05917d792604
#
_entry.id   638b47ff864deba340cd05917d792604
#
_cell.length_a   1.000
_cell.length_b   1.000
_cell.length_c   1.000
_cell.angle_alpha   90.00
_cell.angle_beta   90.00
_cell.angle_gamma   90.00
#
_symmetry.space_group_name_H-M   'P 1'
#
loop_
_entity.id
_entity.type
_entity.pdbx_description
1 polymer ?
#
loop_
_entity_poly.entity_id
_entity_poly.type
_entity_poly.pdbx_seq_one_letter_code
_entity_poly.pdbx_strand_id
1 'polypeptide(L)'
;MKIHPSLAQEEAPFVTDAEAKQLFDQIMALYPDPQPTLHAEDPFQILVAVMLSAQTTDVAVNAVTPKLFAAYPTPADMAAAPVEAIAAIISRLGLYRTKAAHLKALSDILVKEYAGKVPNKAADLVRLPGVGKKTATVVLSDAFNIPGVAVDTHVSRIVKGLGLVPQNATPVQIQARLEALMPPSEWIKLHRSLIRFGREYLRARDPQVPAGTQWAFLETHYLPLGANHDR
;
A
#
# COMPACT_ATOMS: atom_id res chain seq x y z
N MET A 1 -19.50 -25.22 8.83
CA MET A 1 -18.68 -26.45 8.92
C MET A 1 -17.35 -26.02 9.52
N LYS A 2 -16.97 -26.55 10.71
CA LYS A 2 -15.77 -26.15 11.45
C LYS A 2 -14.54 -26.70 10.72
N ILE A 3 -13.65 -25.83 10.26
CA ILE A 3 -12.38 -26.18 9.65
C ILE A 3 -11.40 -26.57 10.77
N HIS A 4 -10.79 -27.74 10.66
CA HIS A 4 -9.91 -28.33 11.68
C HIS A 4 -8.55 -27.61 11.76
N PRO A 5 -7.99 -27.33 12.96
CA PRO A 5 -6.80 -26.47 13.13
C PRO A 5 -5.44 -27.17 12.95
N SER A 6 -5.35 -28.29 12.26
CA SER A 6 -4.18 -29.19 12.36
C SER A 6 -3.17 -29.13 11.21
N LEU A 7 -3.25 -28.17 10.27
CA LEU A 7 -2.39 -28.15 9.07
C LEU A 7 -1.45 -26.94 8.98
N ALA A 8 -0.92 -26.47 10.11
CA ALA A 8 -0.09 -25.25 10.15
C ALA A 8 1.44 -25.50 10.06
N GLN A 9 1.92 -26.64 9.55
CA GLN A 9 3.36 -26.90 9.41
C GLN A 9 3.68 -27.55 8.07
N GLU A 10 4.44 -26.84 7.24
CA GLU A 10 5.24 -27.34 6.10
C GLU A 10 4.53 -27.95 4.89
N GLU A 11 3.30 -27.64 4.58
CA GLU A 11 2.66 -28.15 3.36
C GLU A 11 2.71 -27.14 2.20
N ALA A 12 2.77 -27.68 0.97
CA ALA A 12 2.73 -26.96 -0.30
C ALA A 12 1.66 -25.84 -0.31
N PRO A 13 1.83 -24.78 -1.10
CA PRO A 13 0.88 -23.69 -1.13
C PRO A 13 -0.54 -24.25 -1.34
N PHE A 14 -1.51 -23.81 -0.49
CA PHE A 14 -2.92 -24.21 -0.61
C PHE A 14 -3.52 -23.88 -1.98
N VAL A 15 -2.84 -23.02 -2.74
CA VAL A 15 -3.24 -22.48 -4.04
C VAL A 15 -2.09 -22.63 -5.02
N THR A 16 -2.35 -23.29 -6.14
CA THR A 16 -1.41 -23.35 -7.26
C THR A 16 -1.26 -21.98 -7.94
N ASP A 17 -0.18 -21.81 -8.70
CA ASP A 17 0.05 -20.57 -9.46
C ASP A 17 -1.09 -20.25 -10.44
N ALA A 18 -1.64 -21.27 -11.07
CA ALA A 18 -2.76 -21.11 -12.00
C ALA A 18 -4.03 -20.63 -11.29
N GLU A 19 -4.37 -21.24 -10.15
CA GLU A 19 -5.52 -20.84 -9.34
C GLU A 19 -5.35 -19.44 -8.75
N ALA A 20 -4.15 -19.11 -8.25
CA ALA A 20 -3.85 -17.78 -7.74
C ALA A 20 -3.97 -16.72 -8.83
N LYS A 21 -3.43 -16.99 -10.02
CA LYS A 21 -3.54 -16.08 -11.17
C LYS A 21 -4.99 -15.89 -11.58
N GLN A 22 -5.77 -16.95 -11.72
CA GLN A 22 -7.20 -16.87 -12.05
C GLN A 22 -7.96 -16.03 -11.02
N LEU A 23 -7.68 -16.21 -9.72
CA LEU A 23 -8.30 -15.43 -8.66
C LEU A 23 -7.92 -13.95 -8.74
N PHE A 24 -6.65 -13.64 -9.01
CA PHE A 24 -6.21 -12.25 -9.17
C PHE A 24 -6.84 -11.59 -10.40
N ASP A 25 -6.98 -12.32 -11.50
CA ASP A 25 -7.70 -11.84 -12.68
C ASP A 25 -9.17 -11.53 -12.36
N GLN A 26 -9.84 -12.38 -11.57
CA GLN A 26 -11.22 -12.15 -11.09
C GLN A 26 -11.30 -10.92 -10.17
N ILE A 27 -10.36 -10.77 -9.23
CA ILE A 27 -10.30 -9.59 -8.35
C ILE A 27 -10.07 -8.31 -9.16
N MET A 28 -9.15 -8.33 -10.13
CA MET A 28 -8.89 -7.19 -11.00
C MET A 28 -10.06 -6.85 -11.93
N ALA A 29 -10.89 -7.85 -12.27
CA ALA A 29 -12.10 -7.62 -13.06
C ALA A 29 -13.21 -6.88 -12.27
N LEU A 30 -13.26 -7.02 -10.93
CA LEU A 30 -14.15 -6.21 -10.08
C LEU A 30 -13.77 -4.72 -10.09
N TYR A 31 -12.52 -4.42 -10.38
CA TYR A 31 -11.98 -3.06 -10.36
C TYR A 31 -11.30 -2.76 -11.70
N PRO A 32 -12.07 -2.44 -12.77
CA PRO A 32 -11.49 -2.21 -14.10
C PRO A 32 -10.43 -1.11 -14.12
N ASP A 33 -10.65 -0.03 -13.36
CA ASP A 33 -9.73 1.10 -13.22
C ASP A 33 -9.61 1.54 -11.75
N PRO A 34 -8.84 0.82 -10.93
CA PRO A 34 -8.72 1.12 -9.52
C PRO A 34 -7.84 2.36 -9.31
N GLN A 35 -8.45 3.47 -8.91
CA GLN A 35 -7.75 4.73 -8.63
C GLN A 35 -7.03 4.70 -7.27
N PRO A 36 -5.94 5.47 -7.10
CA PRO A 36 -5.36 5.75 -5.79
C PRO A 36 -6.41 6.32 -4.83
N THR A 37 -6.30 5.99 -3.56
CA THR A 37 -7.22 6.48 -2.52
C THR A 37 -6.76 7.79 -1.88
N LEU A 38 -5.51 8.17 -2.06
CA LEU A 38 -4.97 9.46 -1.67
C LEU A 38 -5.22 10.49 -2.77
N HIS A 39 -5.70 11.68 -2.37
CA HIS A 39 -5.99 12.77 -3.29
C HIS A 39 -4.75 13.63 -3.47
N ALA A 40 -4.15 13.58 -4.66
CA ALA A 40 -2.95 14.32 -5.03
C ALA A 40 -2.89 14.49 -6.56
N GLU A 41 -2.40 15.62 -7.04
CA GLU A 41 -2.48 16.02 -8.45
C GLU A 41 -1.12 15.91 -9.17
N ASP A 42 -0.02 16.06 -8.45
CA ASP A 42 1.33 16.05 -9.00
C ASP A 42 2.28 15.15 -8.20
N PRO A 43 3.47 14.82 -8.72
CA PRO A 43 4.43 13.95 -8.05
C PRO A 43 4.84 14.39 -6.63
N PHE A 44 4.91 15.70 -6.36
CA PHE A 44 5.26 16.19 -5.03
C PHE A 44 4.10 15.96 -4.04
N GLN A 45 2.89 16.29 -4.43
CA GLN A 45 1.70 16.03 -3.63
C GLN A 45 1.53 14.53 -3.36
N ILE A 46 1.77 13.68 -4.38
CA ILE A 46 1.73 12.21 -4.22
C ILE A 46 2.77 11.75 -3.20
N LEU A 47 4.03 12.19 -3.33
CA LEU A 47 5.10 11.85 -2.39
C LEU A 47 4.73 12.25 -0.95
N VAL A 48 4.24 13.48 -0.76
CA VAL A 48 3.81 14.00 0.55
C VAL A 48 2.65 13.19 1.11
N ALA A 49 1.59 12.96 0.33
CA ALA A 49 0.41 12.23 0.78
C ALA A 49 0.76 10.77 1.15
N VAL A 50 1.56 10.08 0.33
CA VAL A 50 2.00 8.70 0.60
C VAL A 50 2.91 8.64 1.83
N MET A 51 3.81 9.60 2.04
CA MET A 51 4.63 9.66 3.25
C MET A 51 3.76 9.92 4.50
N LEU A 52 2.77 10.80 4.42
CA LEU A 52 1.84 11.07 5.51
C LEU A 52 0.95 9.88 5.85
N SER A 53 0.65 8.99 4.90
CA SER A 53 -0.20 7.81 5.11
C SER A 53 0.47 6.70 5.95
N ALA A 54 1.78 6.80 6.21
CA ALA A 54 2.47 5.87 7.09
C ALA A 54 1.82 5.84 8.49
N GLN A 55 1.29 4.67 8.89
CA GLN A 55 0.57 4.46 10.15
C GLN A 55 -0.63 5.42 10.35
N THR A 56 -1.27 5.83 9.27
CA THR A 56 -2.41 6.77 9.28
C THR A 56 -3.38 6.35 8.16
N THR A 57 -4.68 6.57 8.37
CA THR A 57 -5.69 6.26 7.35
C THR A 57 -5.66 7.28 6.22
N ASP A 58 -5.95 6.84 4.98
CA ASP A 58 -6.03 7.73 3.83
C ASP A 58 -7.08 8.84 4.03
N VAL A 59 -8.20 8.53 4.70
CA VAL A 59 -9.24 9.52 5.06
C VAL A 59 -8.66 10.64 5.92
N ALA A 60 -7.85 10.30 6.93
CA ALA A 60 -7.23 11.31 7.78
C ALA A 60 -6.20 12.16 7.02
N VAL A 61 -5.43 11.55 6.11
CA VAL A 61 -4.48 12.26 5.24
C VAL A 61 -5.24 13.20 4.30
N ASN A 62 -6.26 12.72 3.60
CA ASN A 62 -7.07 13.52 2.68
C ASN A 62 -7.79 14.69 3.36
N ALA A 63 -8.04 14.61 4.67
CA ALA A 63 -8.64 15.69 5.46
C ALA A 63 -7.68 16.86 5.72
N VAL A 64 -6.37 16.66 5.67
CA VAL A 64 -5.36 17.68 5.98
C VAL A 64 -4.58 18.17 4.76
N THR A 65 -4.42 17.32 3.73
CA THR A 65 -3.60 17.64 2.55
C THR A 65 -4.11 18.85 1.74
N PRO A 66 -5.41 19.13 1.57
CA PRO A 66 -5.85 20.32 0.85
C PRO A 66 -5.33 21.61 1.49
N LYS A 67 -5.39 21.72 2.81
CA LYS A 67 -4.86 22.87 3.53
C LYS A 67 -3.33 22.94 3.47
N LEU A 68 -2.67 21.78 3.52
CA LEU A 68 -1.21 21.70 3.44
C LEU A 68 -0.71 22.16 2.07
N PHE A 69 -1.32 21.68 0.98
CA PHE A 69 -0.92 22.02 -0.38
C PHE A 69 -1.31 23.45 -0.78
N ALA A 70 -2.40 23.98 -0.22
CA ALA A 70 -2.73 25.39 -0.39
C ALA A 70 -1.69 26.33 0.28
N ALA A 71 -1.14 25.92 1.42
CA ALA A 71 -0.13 26.71 2.14
C ALA A 71 1.29 26.54 1.54
N TYR A 72 1.62 25.32 1.09
CA TYR A 72 2.95 24.94 0.61
C TYR A 72 2.84 24.11 -0.68
N PRO A 73 2.52 24.73 -1.82
CA PRO A 73 2.25 24.02 -3.07
C PRO A 73 3.49 23.38 -3.71
N THR A 74 4.69 23.87 -3.42
CA THR A 74 5.93 23.39 -4.03
C THR A 74 6.92 22.86 -2.99
N PRO A 75 7.92 22.05 -3.40
CA PRO A 75 9.03 21.70 -2.52
C PRO A 75 9.75 22.91 -1.93
N ALA A 76 9.89 24.00 -2.67
CA ALA A 76 10.54 25.22 -2.20
C ALA A 76 9.74 25.90 -1.08
N ASP A 77 8.42 25.99 -1.22
CA ASP A 77 7.54 26.55 -0.19
C ASP A 77 7.57 25.70 1.08
N MET A 78 7.50 24.39 0.94
CA MET A 78 7.56 23.45 2.06
C MET A 78 8.92 23.48 2.77
N ALA A 79 10.02 23.60 2.01
CA ALA A 79 11.38 23.73 2.54
C ALA A 79 11.58 25.05 3.30
N ALA A 80 10.98 26.16 2.84
CA ALA A 80 11.06 27.46 3.49
C ALA A 80 10.17 27.56 4.75
N ALA A 81 9.17 26.69 4.90
CA ALA A 81 8.21 26.74 5.99
C ALA A 81 8.83 26.42 7.37
N PRO A 82 8.40 27.08 8.45
CA PRO A 82 8.71 26.64 9.81
C PRO A 82 8.10 25.25 10.06
N VAL A 83 8.86 24.34 10.69
CA VAL A 83 8.39 22.97 11.00
C VAL A 83 7.10 23.02 11.84
N GLU A 84 7.01 23.96 12.76
CA GLU A 84 5.86 24.15 13.64
C GLU A 84 4.60 24.53 12.87
N ALA A 85 4.73 25.30 11.79
CA ALA A 85 3.61 25.67 10.95
C ALA A 85 3.10 24.47 10.12
N ILE A 86 4.01 23.66 9.59
CA ILE A 86 3.65 22.37 8.94
C ILE A 86 2.96 21.47 9.97
N ALA A 87 3.56 21.29 11.16
CA ALA A 87 3.05 20.46 12.23
C ALA A 87 1.63 20.87 12.67
N ALA A 88 1.36 22.17 12.75
CA ALA A 88 0.04 22.69 13.11
C ALA A 88 -1.04 22.26 12.11
N ILE A 89 -0.75 22.27 10.80
CA ILE A 89 -1.69 21.86 9.76
C ILE A 89 -2.00 20.37 9.85
N ILE A 90 -0.98 19.52 10.06
CA ILE A 90 -1.12 18.08 10.09
C ILE A 90 -1.31 17.50 11.51
N SER A 91 -1.63 18.32 12.50
CA SER A 91 -1.67 17.96 13.93
C SER A 91 -2.65 16.81 14.28
N ARG A 92 -3.64 16.55 13.42
CA ARG A 92 -4.59 15.44 13.58
C ARG A 92 -4.00 14.06 13.20
N LEU A 93 -2.83 14.02 12.53
CA LEU A 93 -2.21 12.77 12.12
C LEU A 93 -1.32 12.22 13.25
N GLY A 94 -1.27 10.90 13.38
CA GLY A 94 -0.29 10.26 14.26
C GLY A 94 1.15 10.64 13.87
N LEU A 95 2.02 10.81 14.86
CA LEU A 95 3.44 11.17 14.66
C LEU A 95 3.64 12.51 13.90
N TYR A 96 2.69 13.43 13.99
CA TYR A 96 2.66 14.65 13.17
C TYR A 96 3.93 15.51 13.28
N ARG A 97 4.56 15.58 14.47
CA ARG A 97 5.81 16.36 14.64
C ARG A 97 6.97 15.75 13.84
N THR A 98 7.14 14.44 13.90
CA THR A 98 8.14 13.70 13.11
C THR A 98 7.84 13.81 11.61
N LYS A 99 6.56 13.69 11.23
CA LYS A 99 6.13 13.84 9.83
C LYS A 99 6.41 15.26 9.31
N ALA A 100 6.15 16.30 10.10
CA ALA A 100 6.45 17.68 9.72
C ALA A 100 7.96 17.92 9.52
N ALA A 101 8.79 17.39 10.42
CA ALA A 101 10.24 17.45 10.27
C ALA A 101 10.71 16.71 9.00
N HIS A 102 10.15 15.53 8.72
CA HIS A 102 10.45 14.80 7.48
C HIS A 102 10.00 15.56 6.24
N LEU A 103 8.80 16.16 6.21
CA LEU A 103 8.31 16.97 5.09
C LEU A 103 9.27 18.11 4.76
N LYS A 104 9.70 18.85 5.78
CA LYS A 104 10.69 19.92 5.58
C LYS A 104 12.01 19.38 5.03
N ALA A 105 12.56 18.36 5.68
CA ALA A 105 13.86 17.81 5.32
C ALA A 105 13.88 17.17 3.92
N LEU A 106 12.82 16.41 3.54
CA LEU A 106 12.73 15.87 2.18
C LEU A 106 12.60 16.97 1.14
N SER A 107 11.86 18.04 1.44
CA SER A 107 11.69 19.16 0.53
C SER A 107 12.99 19.95 0.36
N ASP A 108 13.77 20.14 1.44
CA ASP A 108 15.13 20.70 1.37
C ASP A 108 16.04 19.90 0.43
N ILE A 109 15.99 18.55 0.50
CA ILE A 109 16.77 17.68 -0.38
C ILE A 109 16.27 17.79 -1.83
N LEU A 110 14.95 17.80 -2.05
CA LEU A 110 14.38 17.97 -3.40
C LEU A 110 14.86 19.26 -4.04
N VAL A 111 14.86 20.36 -3.30
CA VAL A 111 15.33 21.65 -3.81
C VAL A 111 16.82 21.61 -4.12
N LYS A 112 17.65 21.10 -3.21
CA LYS A 112 19.11 21.16 -3.31
C LYS A 112 19.71 20.16 -4.30
N GLU A 113 19.17 18.92 -4.34
CA GLU A 113 19.78 17.82 -5.09
C GLU A 113 19.00 17.46 -6.36
N TYR A 114 17.70 17.80 -6.43
CA TYR A 114 16.81 17.38 -7.53
C TYR A 114 16.11 18.55 -8.25
N ALA A 115 16.62 19.78 -8.06
CA ALA A 115 16.04 21.00 -8.67
C ALA A 115 14.52 21.15 -8.42
N GLY A 116 14.05 20.79 -7.24
CA GLY A 116 12.64 20.83 -6.85
C GLY A 116 11.76 19.75 -7.47
N LYS A 117 12.33 18.71 -8.10
CA LYS A 117 11.57 17.61 -8.72
C LYS A 117 11.66 16.35 -7.88
N VAL A 118 10.60 15.58 -7.87
CA VAL A 118 10.60 14.24 -7.25
C VAL A 118 11.38 13.27 -8.16
N PRO A 119 12.38 12.54 -7.64
CA PRO A 119 13.10 11.57 -8.43
C PRO A 119 12.23 10.35 -8.78
N ASN A 120 12.44 9.77 -9.95
CA ASN A 120 11.72 8.60 -10.44
C ASN A 120 12.52 7.29 -10.33
N LYS A 121 13.46 7.22 -9.40
CA LYS A 121 14.25 6.02 -9.09
C LYS A 121 14.10 5.63 -7.63
N ALA A 122 13.86 4.35 -7.37
CA ALA A 122 13.69 3.83 -6.01
C ALA A 122 14.90 4.15 -5.11
N ALA A 123 16.12 4.04 -5.63
CA ALA A 123 17.35 4.32 -4.90
C ALA A 123 17.42 5.78 -4.41
N ASP A 124 16.92 6.72 -5.18
CA ASP A 124 16.89 8.14 -4.82
C ASP A 124 15.76 8.44 -3.84
N LEU A 125 14.56 7.88 -4.07
CA LEU A 125 13.41 8.06 -3.19
C LEU A 125 13.67 7.59 -1.76
N VAL A 126 14.31 6.44 -1.56
CA VAL A 126 14.59 5.91 -0.22
C VAL A 126 15.64 6.71 0.56
N ARG A 127 16.35 7.65 -0.09
CA ARG A 127 17.26 8.60 0.58
C ARG A 127 16.48 9.75 1.23
N LEU A 128 15.23 9.98 0.81
CA LEU A 128 14.41 11.05 1.35
C LEU A 128 13.89 10.70 2.76
N PRO A 129 13.97 11.62 3.72
CA PRO A 129 13.46 11.42 5.08
C PRO A 129 11.98 11.00 5.08
N GLY A 130 11.65 9.94 5.81
CA GLY A 130 10.31 9.40 5.91
C GLY A 130 9.88 8.50 4.73
N VAL A 131 10.76 8.27 3.75
CA VAL A 131 10.47 7.44 2.58
C VAL A 131 11.16 6.08 2.69
N GLY A 132 10.39 5.05 3.02
CA GLY A 132 10.85 3.66 2.99
C GLY A 132 10.63 2.99 1.63
N LYS A 133 11.07 1.74 1.46
CA LYS A 133 10.90 0.96 0.22
C LYS A 133 9.44 0.91 -0.24
N LYS A 134 8.50 0.64 0.68
CA LYS A 134 7.07 0.60 0.37
C LYS A 134 6.57 1.95 -0.15
N THR A 135 6.90 3.05 0.54
CA THR A 135 6.53 4.41 0.12
C THR A 135 7.11 4.71 -1.27
N ALA A 136 8.37 4.39 -1.51
CA ALA A 136 9.02 4.58 -2.81
C ALA A 136 8.29 3.81 -3.93
N THR A 137 7.90 2.54 -3.70
CA THR A 137 7.15 1.75 -4.68
C THR A 137 5.81 2.40 -5.02
N VAL A 138 5.05 2.86 -4.02
CA VAL A 138 3.75 3.53 -4.24
C VAL A 138 3.95 4.84 -5.00
N VAL A 139 4.94 5.66 -4.62
CA VAL A 139 5.24 6.92 -5.33
C VAL A 139 5.62 6.66 -6.79
N LEU A 140 6.46 5.65 -7.06
CA LEU A 140 6.83 5.28 -8.43
C LEU A 140 5.61 4.85 -9.25
N SER A 141 4.71 4.08 -8.65
CA SER A 141 3.49 3.63 -9.32
C SER A 141 2.52 4.77 -9.57
N ASP A 142 2.25 5.61 -8.56
CA ASP A 142 1.19 6.62 -8.63
C ASP A 142 1.63 7.91 -9.34
N ALA A 143 2.91 8.32 -9.20
CA ALA A 143 3.42 9.54 -9.81
C ALA A 143 4.04 9.33 -11.20
N PHE A 144 4.57 8.15 -11.47
CA PHE A 144 5.40 7.92 -12.68
C PHE A 144 4.94 6.72 -13.50
N ASN A 145 3.87 6.03 -13.09
CA ASN A 145 3.37 4.81 -13.74
C ASN A 145 4.46 3.72 -13.90
N ILE A 146 5.43 3.69 -12.96
CA ILE A 146 6.47 2.67 -12.92
C ILE A 146 5.94 1.46 -12.17
N PRO A 147 5.87 0.28 -12.81
CA PRO A 147 5.26 -0.89 -12.19
C PRO A 147 5.93 -1.33 -10.90
N GLY A 148 5.13 -1.69 -9.89
CA GLY A 148 5.60 -2.28 -8.64
C GLY A 148 4.44 -2.69 -7.76
N VAL A 149 4.63 -3.75 -6.98
CA VAL A 149 3.65 -4.24 -6.00
C VAL A 149 4.09 -3.84 -4.60
N ALA A 150 3.50 -2.79 -4.05
CA ALA A 150 3.77 -2.43 -2.66
C ALA A 150 2.97 -3.35 -1.71
N VAL A 151 3.67 -4.03 -0.80
CA VAL A 151 3.03 -4.97 0.13
C VAL A 151 2.62 -4.24 1.40
N ASP A 152 1.32 -4.01 1.55
CA ASP A 152 0.71 -3.50 2.76
C ASP A 152 0.07 -4.61 3.60
N THR A 153 -0.65 -4.25 4.65
CA THR A 153 -1.34 -5.21 5.52
C THR A 153 -2.47 -5.95 4.79
N HIS A 154 -3.13 -5.32 3.80
CA HIS A 154 -4.19 -5.97 3.02
C HIS A 154 -3.60 -7.00 2.06
N VAL A 155 -2.62 -6.60 1.25
CA VAL A 155 -1.90 -7.49 0.34
C VAL A 155 -1.29 -8.66 1.10
N SER A 156 -0.55 -8.39 2.19
CA SER A 156 0.06 -9.42 3.02
C SER A 156 -0.96 -10.41 3.56
N ARG A 157 -2.09 -9.91 4.10
CA ARG A 157 -3.13 -10.76 4.67
C ARG A 157 -3.79 -11.66 3.62
N ILE A 158 -4.12 -11.12 2.45
CA ILE A 158 -4.75 -11.89 1.37
C ILE A 158 -3.82 -13.01 0.90
N VAL A 159 -2.58 -12.66 0.58
CA VAL A 159 -1.60 -13.59 -0.01
C VAL A 159 -1.24 -14.72 0.97
N LYS A 160 -1.10 -14.37 2.27
CA LYS A 160 -0.88 -15.36 3.34
C LYS A 160 -2.12 -16.20 3.61
N GLY A 161 -3.29 -15.59 3.62
CA GLY A 161 -4.57 -16.29 3.82
C GLY A 161 -4.88 -17.29 2.70
N LEU A 162 -4.40 -17.03 1.50
CA LEU A 162 -4.47 -17.96 0.36
C LEU A 162 -3.40 -19.06 0.43
N GLY A 163 -2.44 -18.99 1.36
CA GLY A 163 -1.31 -19.91 1.40
C GLY A 163 -0.37 -19.79 0.20
N LEU A 164 -0.40 -18.68 -0.54
CA LEU A 164 0.50 -18.46 -1.68
C LEU A 164 1.95 -18.23 -1.23
N VAL A 165 2.14 -17.85 0.01
CA VAL A 165 3.43 -17.72 0.71
C VAL A 165 3.30 -18.24 2.14
N PRO A 166 4.39 -18.63 2.80
CA PRO A 166 4.39 -18.99 4.22
C PRO A 166 3.87 -17.85 5.11
N GLN A 167 3.29 -18.20 6.28
CA GLN A 167 2.74 -17.21 7.22
C GLN A 167 3.80 -16.22 7.74
N ASN A 168 5.05 -16.65 7.85
CA ASN A 168 6.18 -15.82 8.28
C ASN A 168 6.85 -15.07 7.12
N ALA A 169 6.34 -15.16 5.88
CA ALA A 169 6.92 -14.47 4.74
C ALA A 169 7.01 -12.96 4.98
N THR A 170 8.16 -12.38 4.66
CA THR A 170 8.42 -10.94 4.73
C THR A 170 7.74 -10.20 3.57
N PRO A 171 7.48 -8.88 3.70
CA PRO A 171 6.93 -8.09 2.58
C PRO A 171 7.75 -8.19 1.29
N VAL A 172 9.07 -8.32 1.40
CA VAL A 172 9.97 -8.48 0.22
C VAL A 172 9.72 -9.82 -0.48
N GLN A 173 9.56 -10.89 0.27
CA GLN A 173 9.25 -12.22 -0.29
C GLN A 173 7.87 -12.24 -0.94
N ILE A 174 6.88 -11.61 -0.32
CA ILE A 174 5.52 -11.48 -0.87
C ILE A 174 5.56 -10.69 -2.18
N GLN A 175 6.26 -9.55 -2.20
CA GLN A 175 6.43 -8.74 -3.41
C GLN A 175 7.04 -9.56 -4.55
N ALA A 176 8.18 -10.21 -4.29
CA ALA A 176 8.87 -11.03 -5.29
C ALA A 176 7.96 -12.16 -5.82
N ARG A 177 7.14 -12.77 -4.97
CA ARG A 177 6.20 -13.82 -5.35
C ARG A 177 5.09 -13.30 -6.26
N LEU A 178 4.50 -12.15 -5.94
CA LEU A 178 3.45 -11.54 -6.76
C LEU A 178 4.00 -11.06 -8.11
N GLU A 179 5.18 -10.46 -8.11
CA GLU A 179 5.86 -9.99 -9.32
C GLU A 179 6.31 -11.16 -10.23
N ALA A 180 6.65 -12.31 -9.67
CA ALA A 180 6.94 -13.52 -10.45
C ALA A 180 5.67 -14.16 -11.04
N LEU A 181 4.53 -14.02 -10.38
CA LEU A 181 3.26 -14.62 -10.80
C LEU A 181 2.55 -13.81 -11.89
N MET A 182 2.62 -12.49 -11.82
CA MET A 182 1.87 -11.58 -12.69
C MET A 182 2.80 -10.76 -13.59
N PRO A 183 2.38 -10.44 -14.83
CA PRO A 183 3.20 -9.60 -15.72
C PRO A 183 3.32 -8.16 -15.20
N PRO A 184 4.45 -7.47 -15.46
CA PRO A 184 4.68 -6.09 -14.97
C PRO A 184 3.58 -5.10 -15.34
N SER A 185 2.94 -5.25 -16.49
CA SER A 185 1.82 -4.41 -16.95
C SER A 185 0.61 -4.44 -16.02
N GLU A 186 0.48 -5.46 -15.18
CA GLU A 186 -0.65 -5.64 -14.26
C GLU A 186 -0.34 -5.31 -12.81
N TRP A 187 0.92 -5.08 -12.44
CA TRP A 187 1.32 -4.91 -11.04
C TRP A 187 0.63 -3.75 -10.33
N ILE A 188 0.48 -2.60 -11.00
CA ILE A 188 -0.21 -1.44 -10.42
C ILE A 188 -1.69 -1.76 -10.19
N LYS A 189 -2.35 -2.32 -11.19
CA LYS A 189 -3.76 -2.72 -11.11
C LYS A 189 -3.97 -3.78 -10.04
N LEU A 190 -3.13 -4.81 -10.02
CA LEU A 190 -3.16 -5.88 -9.01
C LEU A 190 -3.04 -5.31 -7.60
N HIS A 191 -2.02 -4.48 -7.37
CA HIS A 191 -1.77 -3.85 -6.07
C HIS A 191 -3.00 -3.07 -5.56
N ARG A 192 -3.53 -2.17 -6.39
CA ARG A 192 -4.70 -1.35 -6.03
C ARG A 192 -5.96 -2.20 -5.83
N SER A 193 -6.17 -3.19 -6.69
CA SER A 193 -7.31 -4.11 -6.59
C SER A 193 -7.26 -4.95 -5.32
N LEU A 194 -6.09 -5.48 -4.95
CA LEU A 194 -5.92 -6.25 -3.72
C LEU A 194 -6.18 -5.40 -2.47
N ILE A 195 -5.70 -4.16 -2.44
CA ILE A 195 -6.00 -3.26 -1.31
C ILE A 195 -7.51 -3.03 -1.20
N ARG A 196 -8.16 -2.72 -2.31
CA ARG A 196 -9.59 -2.45 -2.34
C ARG A 196 -10.40 -3.68 -1.95
N PHE A 197 -10.09 -4.83 -2.52
CA PHE A 197 -10.71 -6.10 -2.17
C PHE A 197 -10.52 -6.46 -0.69
N GLY A 198 -9.34 -6.22 -0.15
CA GLY A 198 -9.04 -6.45 1.26
C GLY A 198 -9.78 -5.48 2.22
N ARG A 199 -10.18 -4.32 1.75
CA ARG A 199 -11.02 -3.35 2.51
C ARG A 199 -12.50 -3.68 2.43
N GLU A 200 -12.97 -4.09 1.28
CA GLU A 200 -14.39 -4.34 1.01
C GLU A 200 -14.82 -5.74 1.49
N TYR A 201 -14.04 -6.76 1.19
CA TYR A 201 -14.40 -8.16 1.41
C TYR A 201 -13.51 -8.84 2.45
N LEU A 202 -12.26 -9.11 2.16
CA LEU A 202 -11.38 -9.86 3.05
C LEU A 202 -10.83 -8.97 4.17
N ARG A 203 -11.71 -8.48 5.04
CA ARG A 203 -11.36 -7.66 6.19
C ARG A 203 -10.61 -8.47 7.25
N ALA A 204 -9.84 -7.81 8.12
CA ALA A 204 -9.10 -8.49 9.18
C ALA A 204 -10.03 -9.09 10.25
N ARG A 205 -11.17 -8.39 10.51
CA ARG A 205 -12.16 -8.77 11.51
C ARG A 205 -13.39 -9.26 10.83
N ASP A 206 -13.84 -10.03 10.30
CA ASP A 206 -15.05 -10.42 9.57
C ASP A 206 -14.80 -10.44 8.06
N PRO A 207 -13.92 -11.34 7.61
CA PRO A 207 -13.71 -11.55 6.18
C PRO A 207 -14.98 -12.12 5.55
N GLN A 208 -15.38 -11.53 4.45
CA GLN A 208 -16.51 -11.96 3.64
C GLN A 208 -16.04 -12.27 2.22
N VAL A 209 -16.76 -13.13 1.54
CA VAL A 209 -16.52 -13.46 0.14
C VAL A 209 -17.63 -12.80 -0.68
N PRO A 210 -17.34 -12.23 -1.86
CA PRO A 210 -18.36 -11.70 -2.74
C PRO A 210 -19.37 -12.78 -3.13
N ALA A 211 -20.63 -12.40 -3.40
CA ALA A 211 -21.63 -13.34 -3.85
C ALA A 211 -21.34 -13.84 -5.27
N GLY A 212 -21.56 -15.12 -5.52
CA GLY A 212 -21.40 -15.74 -6.83
C GLY A 212 -20.50 -16.96 -6.84
N THR A 213 -20.81 -17.91 -7.70
CA THR A 213 -20.08 -19.19 -7.81
C THR A 213 -18.61 -19.06 -8.19
N GLN A 214 -18.24 -17.95 -8.87
CA GLN A 214 -16.85 -17.63 -9.21
C GLN A 214 -15.96 -17.43 -7.96
N TRP A 215 -16.55 -17.19 -6.78
CA TRP A 215 -15.82 -16.97 -5.53
C TRP A 215 -15.78 -18.19 -4.61
N ALA A 216 -16.39 -19.32 -5.03
CA ALA A 216 -16.42 -20.56 -4.24
C ALA A 216 -15.01 -21.03 -3.84
N PHE A 217 -14.00 -20.72 -4.64
CA PHE A 217 -12.60 -20.98 -4.32
C PHE A 217 -12.15 -20.28 -3.03
N LEU A 218 -12.53 -18.99 -2.84
CA LEU A 218 -12.19 -18.25 -1.62
C LEU A 218 -12.89 -18.81 -0.38
N GLU A 219 -14.11 -19.32 -0.50
CA GLU A 219 -14.85 -19.90 0.63
C GLU A 219 -14.15 -21.14 1.18
N THR A 220 -13.46 -21.89 0.31
CA THR A 220 -12.78 -23.15 0.67
C THR A 220 -11.30 -23.01 0.97
N HIS A 221 -10.61 -22.04 0.36
CA HIS A 221 -9.14 -21.95 0.39
C HIS A 221 -8.62 -20.71 1.16
N TYR A 222 -9.46 -19.71 1.47
CA TYR A 222 -9.01 -18.57 2.23
C TYR A 222 -9.08 -18.83 3.74
N LEU A 223 -7.92 -18.83 4.40
CA LEU A 223 -7.81 -18.93 5.86
C LEU A 223 -7.55 -17.52 6.46
N PRO A 224 -8.52 -16.96 7.20
CA PRO A 224 -8.31 -15.67 7.86
C PRO A 224 -7.16 -15.76 8.87
N LEU A 225 -6.21 -14.81 8.81
CA LEU A 225 -5.15 -14.71 9.81
C LEU A 225 -5.77 -14.36 11.16
N GLY A 226 -5.51 -15.16 12.19
CA GLY A 226 -5.97 -14.91 13.55
C GLY A 226 -7.21 -15.69 13.99
N ALA A 227 -7.74 -16.61 13.20
CA ALA A 227 -8.82 -17.50 13.64
C ALA A 227 -8.42 -18.46 14.79
N ASN A 228 -7.15 -18.49 15.21
CA ASN A 228 -6.59 -19.42 16.20
C ASN A 228 -6.15 -18.75 17.53
N HIS A 229 -6.52 -17.49 17.83
CA HIS A 229 -6.04 -16.84 19.05
C HIS A 229 -7.10 -16.51 20.11
N ASP A 230 -8.33 -16.98 19.96
CA ASP A 230 -9.33 -16.90 21.03
C ASP A 230 -9.85 -18.30 21.38
N ARG A 231 -9.01 -19.06 22.09
CA ARG A 231 -9.42 -20.07 23.07
C ARG A 231 -8.32 -20.37 24.08
#